data_ad19bfa64d43d7aed52e4202a1b7df50
#
_entry.id   ad19bfa64d43d7aed52e4202a1b7df50
#
_cell.length_a   1.000
_cell.length_b   1.000
_cell.length_c   1.000
_cell.angle_alpha   90.00
_cell.angle_beta   90.00
_cell.angle_gamma   90.00
#
_symmetry.space_group_name_H-M   'P 1'
#
loop_
_entity.id
_entity.type
_entity.pdbx_description
1 polymer ?
#
loop_
_entity_poly.entity_id
_entity_poly.type
_entity_poly.pdbx_seq_one_letter_code
_entity_poly.pdbx_strand_id
1 'polypeptide(L)' 'MERFIQRKQDFENALERLKEGINEKDSDIVIDGILHRFEFTFELAWKTLKDYLEYQGIVSKIGSPREIIQEGFKQGII' A
#
# COMPACT_ATOMS: atom_id res chain seq x y z
N MET A 1 2.39 -13.10 -11.37
CA MET A 1 1.29 -13.43 -10.44
C MET A 1 1.76 -13.65 -9.02
N GLU A 2 2.77 -14.45 -8.81
CA GLU A 2 3.34 -14.67 -7.49
C GLU A 2 3.77 -13.40 -6.78
N ARG A 3 4.40 -12.49 -7.51
CA ARG A 3 4.86 -11.23 -6.97
C ARG A 3 3.70 -10.36 -6.46
N PHE A 4 2.60 -10.33 -7.20
CA PHE A 4 1.41 -9.62 -6.79
C PHE A 4 0.81 -10.23 -5.52
N ILE A 5 0.70 -11.56 -5.48
CA ILE A 5 0.15 -12.28 -4.34
C ILE A 5 0.99 -12.03 -3.08
N GLN A 6 2.32 -12.07 -3.24
CA GLN A 6 3.22 -11.81 -2.12
C GLN A 6 3.09 -10.39 -1.60
N ARG A 7 3.04 -9.40 -2.50
CA ARG A 7 2.86 -8.01 -2.10
C ARG A 7 1.52 -7.75 -1.45
N LYS A 8 0.48 -8.38 -1.96
CA LYS A 8 -0.85 -8.28 -1.36
C LYS A 8 -0.82 -8.78 0.07
N GLN A 9 -0.16 -9.91 0.32
CA GLN A 9 -0.02 -10.48 1.66
C GLN A 9 0.78 -9.53 2.56
N ASP A 10 1.87 -8.97 2.05
CA ASP A 10 2.70 -8.04 2.79
C ASP A 10 1.91 -6.78 3.16
N PHE A 11 1.09 -6.29 2.25
CA PHE A 11 0.22 -5.15 2.50
C PHE A 11 -0.81 -5.45 3.59
N GLU A 12 -1.46 -6.61 3.53
CA GLU A 12 -2.44 -7.02 4.54
C GLU A 12 -1.80 -7.11 5.91
N ASN A 13 -0.59 -7.68 6.00
CA ASN A 13 0.16 -7.77 7.24
C ASN A 13 0.54 -6.38 7.79
N ALA A 14 0.99 -5.49 6.91
CA ALA A 14 1.34 -4.13 7.30
C ALA A 14 0.12 -3.35 7.80
N LEU A 15 -1.02 -3.53 7.14
CA LEU A 15 -2.26 -2.89 7.54
C LEU A 15 -2.70 -3.35 8.94
N GLU A 16 -2.55 -4.63 9.23
CA GLU A 16 -2.87 -5.18 10.54
C GLU A 16 -1.98 -4.57 11.63
N ARG A 17 -0.69 -4.42 11.36
CA ARG A 17 0.24 -3.78 12.28
C ARG A 17 -0.09 -2.30 12.51
N LEU A 18 -0.52 -1.62 11.46
CA LEU A 18 -0.94 -0.23 11.57
C LEU A 18 -2.16 -0.10 12.47
N LYS A 19 -3.13 -0.98 12.34
CA LYS A 19 -4.32 -1.03 13.19
C LYS A 19 -3.95 -1.26 14.65
N GLU A 20 -3.04 -2.18 14.90
CA GLU A 20 -2.54 -2.45 16.24
C GLU A 20 -1.89 -1.20 16.84
N GLY A 21 -1.08 -0.50 16.07
CA GLY A 21 -0.41 0.72 16.52
C GLY A 21 -1.39 1.82 16.89
N ILE A 22 -2.46 1.98 16.13
CA ILE A 22 -3.46 3.01 16.38
C ILE A 22 -4.15 2.81 17.72
N ASN A 23 -4.22 1.58 18.20
CA ASN A 23 -4.86 1.25 19.48
C ASN A 23 -3.95 1.41 20.70
N GLU A 24 -2.69 1.77 20.50
CA GLU A 24 -1.76 1.99 21.60
C GLU A 24 -1.95 3.36 22.23
N LYS A 25 -1.37 3.53 23.45
CA LYS A 25 -1.47 4.80 24.16
C LYS A 25 -0.67 5.88 23.45
N ASP A 26 -1.18 7.11 23.50
CA ASP A 26 -0.50 8.25 22.94
C ASP A 26 0.80 8.55 23.69
N SER A 27 1.89 8.54 22.96
CA SER A 27 3.19 9.03 23.38
C SER A 27 3.95 9.40 22.10
N ASP A 28 4.97 10.21 22.23
CA ASP A 28 5.75 10.62 21.05
C ASP A 28 6.35 9.41 20.34
N ILE A 29 6.83 8.43 21.11
CA ILE A 29 7.40 7.20 20.54
C ILE A 29 6.33 6.40 19.81
N VAL A 30 5.15 6.29 20.39
CA VAL A 30 4.02 5.56 19.77
C VAL A 30 3.59 6.28 18.50
N ILE A 31 3.48 7.60 18.52
CA ILE A 31 3.10 8.39 17.36
C ILE A 31 4.12 8.23 16.24
N ASP A 32 5.40 8.30 16.55
CA ASP A 32 6.47 8.10 15.56
C ASP A 32 6.39 6.70 14.95
N GLY A 33 6.13 5.70 15.78
CA GLY A 33 5.96 4.32 15.33
C GLY A 33 4.75 4.16 14.40
N ILE A 34 3.64 4.82 14.71
CA ILE A 34 2.44 4.80 13.87
C ILE A 34 2.72 5.46 12.52
N LEU A 35 3.41 6.61 12.52
CA LEU A 35 3.77 7.28 11.27
C LEU A 35 4.66 6.40 10.39
N HIS A 36 5.63 5.74 10.99
CA HIS A 36 6.50 4.83 10.26
C HIS A 36 5.71 3.66 9.66
N ARG A 37 4.80 3.08 10.43
CA ARG A 37 3.94 2.00 9.95
C ARG A 37 3.01 2.47 8.84
N PHE A 38 2.53 3.70 8.94
CA PHE A 38 1.69 4.28 7.89
C PHE A 38 2.47 4.45 6.60
N GLU A 39 3.68 4.99 6.66
CA GLU A 39 4.53 5.17 5.48
C GLU A 39 4.82 3.83 4.79
N PHE A 40 5.17 2.82 5.57
CA PHE A 40 5.44 1.48 5.06
C PHE A 40 4.20 0.87 4.42
N THR A 41 3.05 1.02 5.07
CA THR A 41 1.77 0.50 4.55
C THR A 41 1.37 1.19 3.26
N PHE A 42 1.53 2.51 3.18
CA PHE A 42 1.26 3.27 1.98
C PHE A 42 2.16 2.82 0.83
N GLU A 43 3.43 2.62 1.10
CA GLU A 43 4.40 2.14 0.12
C GLU A 43 3.97 0.80 -0.47
N LEU A 44 3.55 -0.13 0.38
CA LEU A 44 3.06 -1.43 -0.07
C LEU A 44 1.74 -1.32 -0.84
N ALA A 45 0.88 -0.41 -0.42
CA ALA A 45 -0.42 -0.22 -1.07
C ALA A 45 -0.27 0.15 -2.54
N TRP A 46 0.52 1.19 -2.83
CA TRP A 46 0.65 1.62 -4.22
C TRP A 46 1.48 0.63 -5.06
N LYS A 47 2.44 -0.05 -4.47
CA LYS A 47 3.19 -1.10 -5.18
C LYS A 47 2.32 -2.29 -5.52
N THR A 48 1.44 -2.68 -4.61
CA THR A 48 0.48 -3.75 -4.86
C THR A 48 -0.46 -3.37 -6.00
N LEU A 49 -0.96 -2.14 -5.98
CA LEU A 49 -1.83 -1.63 -7.05
C LEU A 49 -1.10 -1.62 -8.38
N LYS A 50 0.15 -1.18 -8.40
CA LYS A 50 0.97 -1.20 -9.60
C LYS A 50 1.10 -2.60 -10.18
N ASP A 51 1.41 -3.58 -9.34
CA ASP A 51 1.56 -4.96 -9.78
C ASP A 51 0.23 -5.51 -10.34
N TYR A 52 -0.89 -5.13 -9.72
CA TYR A 52 -2.21 -5.52 -10.21
C TYR A 52 -2.48 -4.92 -11.58
N LEU A 53 -2.19 -3.64 -11.78
CA LEU A 53 -2.38 -2.96 -13.05
C LEU A 53 -1.52 -3.59 -14.15
N GLU A 54 -0.27 -3.91 -13.85
CA GLU A 54 0.62 -4.59 -14.77
C GLU A 54 0.08 -5.98 -15.15
N TYR A 55 -0.44 -6.70 -14.16
CA TYR A 55 -1.03 -8.02 -14.37
C TYR A 55 -2.23 -7.92 -15.31
N GLN A 56 -3.03 -6.86 -15.21
CA GLN A 56 -4.18 -6.64 -16.07
C GLN A 56 -3.80 -6.12 -17.47
N GLY A 57 -2.51 -5.98 -17.73
CA GLY A 57 -2.04 -5.45 -18.99
C GLY A 57 -2.21 -3.95 -19.15
N ILE A 58 -2.54 -3.26 -18.07
CA ILE A 58 -2.69 -1.81 -18.05
C ILE A 58 -1.33 -1.23 -17.70
N VAL A 59 -0.71 -0.70 -18.70
CA VAL A 59 0.54 -0.28 -18.85
C VAL A 59 1.46 0.38 -18.03
N SER A 60 2.49 0.07 -18.18
CA SER A 60 3.87 0.18 -18.11
C SER A 60 4.58 1.51 -17.96
N LYS A 61 3.96 2.63 -18.25
CA LYS A 61 4.60 3.93 -18.17
C LYS A 61 4.29 4.70 -16.90
N ILE A 62 3.56 4.09 -16.02
CA ILE A 62 3.12 4.71 -14.79
C ILE A 62 4.20 4.47 -13.75
N GLY A 63 4.88 5.53 -13.32
CA GLY A 63 6.02 5.40 -12.43
C GLY A 63 5.84 5.94 -11.03
N SER A 64 4.96 6.93 -10.84
CA SER A 64 4.79 7.54 -9.53
C SER A 64 3.59 6.98 -8.78
N PRO A 65 3.61 6.99 -7.45
CA PRO A 65 2.44 6.57 -6.66
C PRO A 65 1.17 7.31 -7.05
N ARG A 66 1.27 8.61 -7.31
CA ARG A 66 0.12 9.42 -7.71
C ARG A 66 -0.50 8.92 -9.01
N GLU A 67 0.32 8.66 -10.01
CA GLU A 67 -0.15 8.16 -11.31
C GLU A 67 -0.79 6.79 -11.18
N ILE A 68 -0.20 5.92 -10.35
CA ILE A 68 -0.72 4.58 -10.08
C ILE A 68 -2.12 4.66 -9.44
N ILE A 69 -2.27 5.52 -8.46
CA ILE A 69 -3.55 5.71 -7.76
C ILE A 69 -4.60 6.29 -8.71
N GLN A 70 -4.22 7.27 -9.53
CA GLN A 70 -5.11 7.85 -10.53
C GLN A 70 -5.56 6.80 -11.54
N GLU A 71 -4.66 5.95 -12.00
CA GLU A 71 -5.00 4.88 -12.93
C GLU A 71 -5.91 3.85 -12.29
N GLY A 72 -5.65 3.48 -11.03
CA GLY A 72 -6.52 2.57 -10.30
C GLY A 72 -7.95 3.11 -10.18
N PHE A 73 -8.08 4.40 -9.92
CA PHE A 73 -9.39 5.06 -9.87
C PHE A 73 -10.05 5.05 -11.24
N LYS A 74 -9.30 5.38 -12.29
CA LYS A 74 -9.80 5.41 -13.66
C LYS A 74 -10.31 4.04 -14.11
N GLN A 75 -9.65 2.97 -13.68
CA GLN A 75 -10.04 1.60 -14.02
C GLN A 75 -11.14 1.05 -13.10
N GLY A 76 -11.60 1.83 -12.14
CA GLY A 76 -12.66 1.39 -11.23
C GLY A 76 -12.22 0.41 -10.16
N ILE A 77 -10.92 0.32 -9.90
CA ILE A 77 -10.38 -0.58 -8.89
C ILE A 77 -10.55 0.00 -7.49
N ILE A 78 -10.46 1.31 -7.40
CA ILE A 78 -10.66 2.03 -6.13
C ILE A 78 -11.66 3.16 -6.28
#